data_c11f6909bb2a4cf3be1f9032b4192008
#
_entry.id   c11f6909bb2a4cf3be1f9032b4192008
#
_cell.length_a   1.000
_cell.length_b   1.000
_cell.length_c   1.000
_cell.angle_alpha   90.00
_cell.angle_beta   90.00
_cell.angle_gamma   90.00
#
_symmetry.space_group_name_H-M   'P 1'
#
loop_
_entity.id
_entity.type
_entity.pdbx_description
1 polymer ?
#
loop_
_entity_poly.entity_id
_entity_poly.type
_entity_poly.pdbx_seq_one_letter_code
_entity_poly.pdbx_strand_id
1 'polypeptide(L)'
;MNAATIKARKSVRTFTDQPIAPGTIAELERFIASNANPFGVPVTFRILDREKYGLSSPVILGAETYIGAKCKRQEHAELAFGYSFERLVLFATTLGLGTACLAATLAAPLQMATLRDSVVTVTAKSELWSFFVFALLRF
;
A
#
# COMPACT_ATOMS: atom_id res chain seq x y z
N MET A 1 2.52 -16.93 7.44
CA MET A 1 1.38 -16.88 6.50
C MET A 1 1.11 -18.27 6.00
N ASN A 2 -0.13 -18.70 6.02
CA ASN A 2 -0.54 -20.05 5.66
C ASN A 2 -1.68 -20.04 4.63
N ALA A 3 -2.05 -21.19 4.10
CA ALA A 3 -3.10 -21.34 3.11
C ALA A 3 -4.47 -20.79 3.59
N ALA A 4 -4.75 -20.84 4.89
CA ALA A 4 -5.99 -20.29 5.46
C ALA A 4 -6.04 -18.77 5.30
N THR A 5 -4.94 -18.05 5.54
CA THR A 5 -4.86 -16.61 5.33
C THR A 5 -5.08 -16.22 3.87
N ILE A 6 -4.50 -16.98 2.93
CA ILE A 6 -4.69 -16.76 1.49
C ILE A 6 -6.16 -16.91 1.11
N LYS A 7 -6.83 -17.95 1.63
CA LYS A 7 -8.26 -18.18 1.39
C LYS A 7 -9.17 -17.15 2.05
N ALA A 8 -8.76 -16.62 3.19
CA ALA A 8 -9.53 -15.61 3.93
C ALA A 8 -9.44 -14.21 3.32
N ARG A 9 -8.38 -13.92 2.54
CA ARG A 9 -8.18 -12.61 1.91
C ARG A 9 -9.31 -12.32 0.91
N LYS A 10 -9.91 -11.14 1.05
CA LYS A 10 -10.93 -10.62 0.14
C LYS A 10 -10.58 -9.21 -0.30
N SER A 11 -10.90 -8.88 -1.55
CA SER A 11 -10.84 -7.51 -2.03
C SER A 11 -12.09 -6.75 -1.56
N VAL A 12 -11.89 -5.65 -0.85
CA VAL A 12 -12.97 -4.83 -0.28
C VAL A 12 -12.89 -3.44 -0.87
N ARG A 13 -14.02 -2.91 -1.36
CA ARG A 13 -14.09 -1.57 -1.98
C ARG A 13 -14.93 -0.57 -1.19
N THR A 14 -15.74 -1.06 -0.26
CA THR A 14 -16.54 -0.24 0.65
C THR A 14 -16.12 -0.52 2.07
N PHE A 15 -15.70 0.51 2.76
CA PHE A 15 -15.18 0.43 4.12
C PHE A 15 -16.08 1.21 5.09
N THR A 16 -15.88 0.94 6.37
CA THR A 16 -16.57 1.66 7.44
C THR A 16 -15.74 2.86 7.85
N ASP A 17 -16.00 4.05 7.56
CA ASP A 17 -15.27 5.29 7.91
C ASP A 17 -14.66 5.32 9.33
N GLN A 18 -14.14 4.20 9.81
CA GLN A 18 -13.54 4.06 11.14
C GLN A 18 -12.01 3.98 11.02
N PRO A 19 -11.30 4.78 11.80
CA PRO A 19 -9.84 4.74 11.81
C PRO A 19 -9.32 3.39 12.32
N ILE A 20 -8.20 2.96 11.79
CA ILE A 20 -7.49 1.79 12.29
C ILE A 20 -6.93 2.11 13.68
N ALA A 21 -7.06 1.18 14.61
CA ALA A 21 -6.53 1.37 15.96
C ALA A 21 -5.00 1.62 15.93
N PRO A 22 -4.47 2.53 16.76
CA PRO A 22 -3.05 2.87 16.78
C PRO A 22 -2.13 1.65 16.99
N GLY A 23 -2.56 0.67 17.79
CA GLY A 23 -1.83 -0.59 17.99
C GLY A 23 -1.69 -1.39 16.70
N THR A 24 -2.75 -1.46 15.89
CA THR A 24 -2.73 -2.14 14.58
C THR A 24 -1.84 -1.41 13.58
N ILE A 25 -1.83 -0.08 13.59
CA ILE A 25 -0.89 0.72 12.78
C ILE A 25 0.56 0.40 13.17
N ALA A 26 0.85 0.37 14.47
CA ALA A 26 2.21 0.04 14.97
C ALA A 26 2.65 -1.38 14.57
N GLU A 27 1.73 -2.34 14.51
CA GLU A 27 2.02 -3.69 14.01
C GLU A 27 2.32 -3.71 12.51
N LEU A 28 1.57 -2.95 11.72
CA LEU A 28 1.84 -2.78 10.29
C LEU A 28 3.20 -2.12 10.05
N GLU A 29 3.55 -1.08 10.80
CA GLU A 29 4.84 -0.40 10.69
C GLU A 29 6.00 -1.34 11.02
N ARG A 30 5.88 -2.14 12.10
CA ARG A 30 6.87 -3.16 12.46
C ARG A 30 7.03 -4.21 11.36
N PHE A 31 5.91 -4.67 10.79
CA PHE A 31 5.96 -5.62 9.70
C PHE A 31 6.62 -5.01 8.46
N ILE A 32 6.28 -3.78 8.09
CA ILE A 32 6.88 -3.04 6.98
C ILE A 32 8.40 -2.95 7.14
N ALA A 33 8.87 -2.59 8.35
CA ALA A 33 10.30 -2.48 8.66
C ALA A 33 11.06 -3.81 8.49
N SER A 34 10.40 -4.94 8.71
CA SER A 34 10.97 -6.29 8.58
C SER A 34 10.63 -7.01 7.27
N ASN A 35 9.90 -6.36 6.36
CA ASN A 35 9.38 -6.98 5.14
C ASN A 35 10.45 -7.09 4.05
N ALA A 36 11.41 -7.99 4.25
CA ALA A 36 12.42 -8.32 3.26
C ALA A 36 11.88 -9.26 2.17
N ASN A 37 12.53 -9.25 1.00
CA ASN A 37 12.24 -10.16 -0.10
C ASN A 37 13.51 -10.90 -0.55
N PRO A 38 13.37 -12.07 -1.20
CA PRO A 38 14.50 -12.90 -1.62
C PRO A 38 15.28 -12.36 -2.83
N PHE A 39 14.80 -11.29 -3.45
CA PHE A 39 15.40 -10.73 -4.68
C PHE A 39 16.44 -9.64 -4.39
N GLY A 40 16.61 -9.24 -3.11
CA GLY A 40 17.57 -8.20 -2.72
C GLY A 40 17.21 -6.78 -3.20
N VAL A 41 16.01 -6.57 -3.73
CA VAL A 41 15.54 -5.26 -4.22
C VAL A 41 14.75 -4.57 -3.10
N PRO A 42 15.17 -3.39 -2.63
CA PRO A 42 14.44 -2.66 -1.60
C PRO A 42 13.05 -2.20 -2.09
N VAL A 43 12.01 -2.54 -1.33
CA VAL A 43 10.66 -2.03 -1.54
C VAL A 43 10.28 -1.16 -0.34
N THR A 44 9.95 0.08 -0.61
CA THR A 44 9.57 1.05 0.42
C THR A 44 8.06 1.14 0.51
N PHE A 45 7.54 1.04 1.72
CA PHE A 45 6.12 1.22 2.03
C PHE A 45 5.93 2.43 2.93
N ARG A 46 4.79 3.10 2.81
CA ARG A 46 4.40 4.21 3.67
C ARG A 46 2.93 4.19 3.96
N ILE A 47 2.58 4.29 5.25
CA ILE A 47 1.19 4.44 5.69
C ILE A 47 0.79 5.90 5.53
N LEU A 48 -0.33 6.14 4.89
CA LEU A 48 -0.85 7.46 4.53
C LEU A 48 -2.25 7.62 5.11
N ASP A 49 -2.44 8.70 5.83
CA ASP A 49 -3.74 9.12 6.35
C ASP A 49 -4.49 9.91 5.27
N ARG A 50 -5.78 9.62 5.09
CA ARG A 50 -6.63 10.24 4.07
C ARG A 50 -6.72 11.75 4.21
N GLU A 51 -7.04 12.24 5.42
CA GLU A 51 -7.25 13.66 5.67
C GLU A 51 -5.94 14.43 5.52
N LYS A 52 -4.89 13.91 6.15
CA LYS A 52 -3.56 14.55 6.13
C LYS A 52 -2.99 14.73 4.73
N TYR A 53 -3.26 13.79 3.83
CA TYR A 53 -2.72 13.80 2.46
C TYR A 53 -3.74 14.14 1.39
N GLY A 54 -4.98 14.47 1.76
CA GLY A 54 -6.04 14.83 0.83
C GLY A 54 -6.36 13.71 -0.18
N LEU A 55 -6.31 12.46 0.26
CA LEU A 55 -6.48 11.31 -0.62
C LEU A 55 -7.94 11.02 -0.89
N SER A 56 -8.28 10.74 -2.13
CA SER A 56 -9.61 10.27 -2.53
C SER A 56 -9.51 9.24 -3.65
N SER A 57 -10.49 8.36 -3.73
CA SER A 57 -10.59 7.37 -4.79
C SER A 57 -12.02 7.29 -5.28
N PRO A 58 -12.25 7.31 -6.61
CA PRO A 58 -13.60 7.15 -7.16
C PRO A 58 -14.13 5.71 -7.06
N VAL A 59 -13.26 4.76 -6.75
CA VAL A 59 -13.58 3.32 -6.74
C VAL A 59 -13.50 2.68 -5.35
N ILE A 60 -13.07 3.43 -4.34
CA ILE A 60 -12.98 2.99 -2.95
C ILE A 60 -13.69 4.00 -2.07
N LEU A 61 -14.68 3.55 -1.33
CA LEU A 61 -15.49 4.37 -0.43
C LEU A 61 -15.14 4.08 1.04
N GLY A 62 -15.03 5.13 1.85
CA GLY A 62 -14.84 5.01 3.30
C GLY A 62 -13.43 4.62 3.74
N ALA A 63 -12.43 4.68 2.86
CA ALA A 63 -11.05 4.38 3.23
C ALA A 63 -10.40 5.58 3.92
N GLU A 64 -9.94 5.40 5.16
CA GLU A 64 -9.24 6.42 5.95
C GLU A 64 -7.71 6.24 5.89
N THR A 65 -7.25 5.02 5.66
CA THR A 65 -5.83 4.69 5.64
C THR A 65 -5.43 4.04 4.32
N TYR A 66 -4.37 4.55 3.73
CA TYR A 66 -3.79 4.03 2.50
C TYR A 66 -2.34 3.61 2.75
N ILE A 67 -1.85 2.68 1.96
CA ILE A 67 -0.43 2.35 1.94
C ILE A 67 0.11 2.59 0.54
N GLY A 68 1.07 3.48 0.44
CA GLY A 68 1.87 3.69 -0.76
C GLY A 68 3.08 2.77 -0.76
N ALA A 69 3.39 2.19 -1.91
CA ALA A 69 4.57 1.36 -2.09
C ALA A 69 5.36 1.80 -3.31
N LYS A 70 6.69 1.74 -3.22
CA LYS A 70 7.60 2.04 -4.34
C LYS A 70 8.82 1.16 -4.34
N CYS A 71 9.37 0.88 -5.52
CA CYS A 71 10.70 0.32 -5.69
C CYS A 71 11.44 0.95 -6.86
N LYS A 72 12.76 0.94 -6.83
CA LYS A 72 13.58 1.39 -7.94
C LYS A 72 13.51 0.38 -9.07
N ARG A 73 13.38 0.86 -10.31
CA ARG A 73 13.38 0.00 -11.48
C ARG A 73 14.79 -0.58 -11.71
N GLN A 74 14.88 -1.88 -11.57
CA GLN A 74 16.10 -2.68 -11.77
C GLN A 74 15.72 -4.12 -12.01
N GLU A 75 16.69 -4.98 -12.26
CA GLU A 75 16.44 -6.42 -12.42
C GLU A 75 15.67 -6.98 -11.21
N HIS A 76 14.67 -7.79 -11.48
CA HIS A 76 13.75 -8.40 -10.49
C HIS A 76 12.92 -7.41 -9.64
N ALA A 77 12.84 -6.14 -10.03
CA ALA A 77 12.08 -5.13 -9.26
C ALA A 77 10.59 -5.48 -9.16
N GLU A 78 9.97 -5.93 -10.24
CA GLU A 78 8.56 -6.33 -10.26
C GLU A 78 8.29 -7.55 -9.37
N LEU A 79 9.19 -8.53 -9.38
CA LEU A 79 9.09 -9.72 -8.53
C LEU A 79 9.22 -9.35 -7.05
N ALA A 80 10.23 -8.54 -6.72
CA ALA A 80 10.45 -8.06 -5.35
C ALA A 80 9.26 -7.24 -4.85
N PHE A 81 8.74 -6.37 -5.71
CA PHE A 81 7.58 -5.54 -5.41
C PHE A 81 6.36 -6.40 -5.14
N GLY A 82 5.97 -7.28 -6.07
CA GLY A 82 4.82 -8.16 -5.94
C GLY A 82 4.91 -9.06 -4.71
N TYR A 83 6.07 -9.64 -4.45
CA TYR A 83 6.32 -10.47 -3.28
C TYR A 83 6.14 -9.71 -1.96
N SER A 84 6.80 -8.56 -1.83
CA SER A 84 6.74 -7.75 -0.61
C SER A 84 5.35 -7.17 -0.39
N PHE A 85 4.68 -6.78 -1.48
CA PHE A 85 3.32 -6.25 -1.46
C PHE A 85 2.31 -7.31 -1.00
N GLU A 86 2.33 -8.49 -1.60
CA GLU A 86 1.40 -9.57 -1.21
C GLU A 86 1.63 -10.03 0.23
N ARG A 87 2.87 -10.09 0.70
CA ARG A 87 3.15 -10.36 2.11
C ARG A 87 2.48 -9.36 3.05
N LEU A 88 2.50 -8.07 2.70
CA LEU A 88 1.86 -7.03 3.49
C LEU A 88 0.32 -7.14 3.45
N VAL A 89 -0.26 -7.42 2.30
CA VAL A 89 -1.69 -7.67 2.14
C VAL A 89 -2.16 -8.86 2.97
N LEU A 90 -1.42 -9.95 2.95
CA LEU A 90 -1.73 -11.15 3.75
C LEU A 90 -1.54 -10.89 5.25
N PHE A 91 -0.52 -10.12 5.64
CA PHE A 91 -0.35 -9.73 7.04
C PHE A 91 -1.52 -8.86 7.51
N ALA A 92 -1.94 -7.86 6.73
CA ALA A 92 -3.11 -7.04 7.03
C ALA A 92 -4.38 -7.92 7.20
N THR A 93 -4.53 -8.95 6.37
CA THR A 93 -5.62 -9.92 6.50
C THR A 93 -5.59 -10.66 7.85
N THR A 94 -4.40 -11.01 8.36
CA THR A 94 -4.28 -11.64 9.70
C THR A 94 -4.68 -10.70 10.83
N LEU A 95 -4.59 -9.40 10.62
CA LEU A 95 -5.05 -8.37 11.56
C LEU A 95 -6.55 -8.06 11.43
N GLY A 96 -7.27 -8.80 10.59
CA GLY A 96 -8.70 -8.59 10.34
C GLY A 96 -8.99 -7.34 9.48
N LEU A 97 -8.01 -6.86 8.72
CA LEU A 97 -8.19 -5.71 7.85
C LEU A 97 -8.64 -6.15 6.45
N GLY A 98 -9.63 -5.45 5.91
CA GLY A 98 -9.98 -5.54 4.50
C GLY A 98 -8.98 -4.78 3.64
N THR A 99 -8.68 -5.27 2.44
CA THR A 99 -7.72 -4.66 1.53
C THR A 99 -8.29 -4.48 0.13
N ALA A 100 -7.93 -3.38 -0.53
CA ALA A 100 -8.18 -3.18 -1.95
C ALA A 100 -6.90 -2.68 -2.63
N CYS A 101 -6.45 -3.40 -3.64
CA CYS A 101 -5.29 -3.00 -4.43
C CYS A 101 -5.73 -2.07 -5.55
N LEU A 102 -5.10 -0.90 -5.61
CA LEU A 102 -5.23 0.04 -6.71
C LEU A 102 -3.93 0.01 -7.51
N ALA A 103 -3.94 -0.64 -8.65
CA ALA A 103 -2.84 -0.49 -9.60
C ALA A 103 -2.80 0.96 -10.10
N ALA A 104 -1.62 1.46 -10.42
CA ALA A 104 -1.25 2.85 -10.70
C ALA A 104 -2.06 3.65 -11.74
N THR A 105 -3.23 3.24 -12.11
CA THR A 105 -4.24 4.02 -12.83
C THR A 105 -4.88 5.11 -11.98
N LEU A 106 -4.27 5.47 -10.86
CA LEU A 106 -4.45 6.78 -10.23
C LEU A 106 -3.71 7.83 -11.07
N ALA A 107 -3.97 7.81 -12.34
CA ALA A 107 -3.61 8.85 -13.30
C ALA A 107 -4.56 10.04 -13.19
N ALA A 108 -5.02 10.36 -11.98
CA ALA A 108 -5.54 11.69 -11.73
C ALA A 108 -4.34 12.58 -11.38
N PRO A 109 -4.01 13.59 -12.19
CA PRO A 109 -2.81 14.42 -11.99
C PRO A 109 -2.76 15.09 -10.62
N LEU A 110 -3.91 15.28 -9.97
CA LEU A 110 -4.02 15.91 -8.65
C LEU A 110 -3.59 14.99 -7.50
N GLN A 111 -3.91 13.69 -7.57
CA GLN A 111 -3.55 12.71 -6.53
C GLN A 111 -2.07 12.33 -6.60
N MET A 112 -1.50 12.31 -7.79
CA MET A 112 -0.06 12.14 -7.98
C MET A 112 0.75 13.34 -7.49
N ALA A 113 0.20 14.56 -7.53
CA ALA A 113 0.89 15.74 -7.00
C ALA A 113 1.00 15.70 -5.48
N THR A 114 -0.03 15.26 -4.76
CA THR A 114 -0.03 15.15 -3.29
C THR A 114 0.90 14.04 -2.81
N LEU A 115 1.00 12.94 -3.53
CA LEU A 115 1.99 11.90 -3.29
C LEU A 115 3.42 12.35 -3.69
N ARG A 116 3.53 13.32 -4.60
CA ARG A 116 4.80 13.92 -5.03
C ARG A 116 5.56 14.59 -3.90
N ASP A 117 4.90 15.41 -3.10
CA ASP A 117 5.57 16.24 -2.10
C ASP A 117 5.93 15.49 -0.82
N SER A 118 5.22 14.39 -0.50
CA SER A 118 5.42 13.67 0.75
C SER A 118 6.11 12.31 0.62
N VAL A 119 6.12 11.69 -0.55
CA VAL A 119 6.71 10.36 -0.75
C VAL A 119 7.74 10.33 -1.86
N VAL A 120 7.64 11.19 -2.84
CA VAL A 120 8.55 11.18 -3.98
C VAL A 120 8.66 12.53 -4.64
N THR A 121 9.84 13.08 -4.67
CA THR A 121 10.26 13.91 -5.77
C THR A 121 10.50 13.00 -6.97
N VAL A 122 9.46 12.71 -7.74
CA VAL A 122 9.64 12.12 -9.05
C VAL A 122 9.99 13.26 -9.99
N THR A 123 11.25 13.52 -10.11
CA THR A 123 11.76 14.23 -11.27
C THR A 123 11.44 13.36 -12.48
N ALA A 124 10.63 13.90 -13.37
CA ALA A 124 10.14 13.25 -14.59
C ALA A 124 11.25 13.00 -15.65
N LYS A 125 12.49 12.93 -15.23
CA LYS A 125 13.64 12.65 -16.09
C LYS A 125 14.51 11.59 -15.44
N SER A 126 14.38 10.36 -15.90
CA SER A 126 15.39 9.30 -15.93
C SER A 126 15.34 8.11 -14.98
N GLU A 127 14.61 8.08 -13.88
CA GLU A 127 14.50 6.82 -13.13
C GLU A 127 13.04 6.46 -12.88
N LEU A 128 12.55 5.51 -13.65
CA LEU A 128 11.20 4.99 -13.56
C LEU A 128 11.04 4.17 -12.27
N TRP A 129 10.23 4.71 -11.35
CA TRP A 129 9.75 4.01 -10.17
C TRP A 129 8.39 3.36 -10.47
N SER A 130 8.19 2.15 -10.02
CA SER A 130 6.85 1.54 -10.05
C SER A 130 6.13 1.88 -8.75
N PHE A 131 4.91 2.43 -8.86
CA PHE A 131 4.10 2.82 -7.72
C PHE A 131 2.81 2.02 -7.69
N PHE A 132 2.43 1.64 -6.48
CA PHE A 132 1.09 1.16 -6.20
C PHE A 132 0.62 1.74 -4.88
N VAL A 133 -0.67 2.07 -4.84
CA VAL A 133 -1.34 2.48 -3.61
C VAL A 133 -2.42 1.46 -3.32
N PHE A 134 -2.56 1.05 -2.10
CA PHE A 134 -3.70 0.26 -1.69
C PHE A 134 -4.33 0.79 -0.40
N ALA A 135 -5.62 0.61 -0.29
CA ALA A 135 -6.37 0.99 0.89
C ALA A 135 -6.43 -0.17 1.88
N LEU A 136 -6.24 0.16 3.14
CA LEU A 136 -6.40 -0.75 4.27
C LEU A 136 -7.51 -0.27 5.14
N LEU A 137 -8.46 -1.14 5.51
CA LEU A 137 -9.41 -0.81 6.56
C LEU A 137 -10.06 -2.02 7.20
N ARG A 138 -10.67 -1.75 8.36
CA ARG A 138 -11.37 -2.72 9.18
C ARG A 138 -12.74 -3.05 8.57
N PHE A 139 -13.09 -4.33 8.61
CA PHE A 139 -14.47 -4.76 8.46
C PHE A 139 -15.32 -4.27 9.62
#